data_761526660918857a9ba63efcbacd08f2
#
_entry.id   761526660918857a9ba63efcbacd08f2
#
_cell.length_a   1.000
_cell.length_b   1.000
_cell.length_c   1.000
_cell.angle_alpha   90.00
_cell.angle_beta   90.00
_cell.angle_gamma   90.00
#
_symmetry.space_group_name_H-M   'P 1'
#
loop_
_entity.id
_entity.type
_entity.pdbx_description
1 polymer ?
#
loop_
_entity_poly.entity_id
_entity_poly.type
_entity_poly.pdbx_seq_one_letter_code
_entity_poly.pdbx_strand_id
1 'polypeptide(L)'
;MIRDEHEKEADNRQPAYERVNLNGGSHPLLKMQEDLADKLIQEKQERESRLPSEIINVFPEVVEMPDVCKGEALLELEKKYYPVLKAQRIKLDATYDKVTQLQAAIEPTDFEIQDEIEQKPYAYFDYQYNDGYGVFPEQIADVINNIPEGFRVAKIVKASRGSGAFVFMTDKTREELNEVARQNIMKSRNKVIDTAKKELANQLGTMKTLIGEYEGFKKSALQADIEQLTKISQKYAKAI
;
A
#
# COMPACT_ATOMS: atom_id res chain seq x y z
N MET A 1 60.36 -41.10 23.91
CA MET A 1 59.03 -41.62 23.55
C MET A 1 58.00 -40.62 24.03
N ILE A 2 57.93 -39.46 23.38
CA ILE A 2 56.84 -38.49 23.58
C ILE A 2 56.71 -37.77 22.24
N ARG A 3 55.98 -38.40 21.30
CA ARG A 3 55.73 -37.82 19.96
C ARG A 3 54.37 -38.17 19.34
N ASP A 4 53.42 -38.81 20.07
CA ASP A 4 52.22 -39.34 19.45
C ASP A 4 50.89 -38.71 19.94
N GLU A 5 50.92 -37.68 20.82
CA GLU A 5 49.65 -37.11 21.31
C GLU A 5 49.24 -35.81 20.62
N HIS A 6 50.11 -35.16 19.83
CA HIS A 6 49.77 -33.92 19.14
C HIS A 6 49.24 -34.09 17.70
N GLU A 7 49.40 -35.27 17.09
CA GLU A 7 48.87 -35.54 15.75
C GLU A 7 47.39 -35.96 15.73
N LYS A 8 46.83 -36.38 16.87
CA LYS A 8 45.39 -36.75 16.92
C LYS A 8 44.41 -35.61 17.16
N GLU A 9 44.91 -34.43 17.54
CA GLU A 9 44.02 -33.24 17.69
C GLU A 9 43.82 -32.37 16.43
N ALA A 10 44.64 -32.58 15.40
CA ALA A 10 44.60 -31.76 14.19
C ALA A 10 43.52 -32.25 13.17
N ASP A 11 43.02 -33.51 13.28
CA ASP A 11 42.13 -34.07 12.30
C ASP A 11 40.63 -33.93 12.63
N ASN A 12 40.34 -33.23 13.73
CA ASN A 12 38.93 -33.06 14.18
C ASN A 12 38.41 -31.63 13.97
N ARG A 13 39.08 -30.79 13.19
CA ARG A 13 38.62 -29.45 12.78
C ARG A 13 38.12 -29.47 11.36
N GLN A 14 37.19 -30.37 11.04
CA GLN A 14 36.31 -30.10 9.90
C GLN A 14 35.46 -28.87 10.18
N PRO A 15 35.40 -27.91 9.25
CA PRO A 15 34.55 -26.72 9.43
C PRO A 15 33.10 -27.16 9.72
N ALA A 16 32.43 -26.45 10.59
CA ALA A 16 31.12 -26.80 11.12
C ALA A 16 30.04 -27.09 10.02
N TYR A 17 30.26 -26.63 8.80
CA TYR A 17 29.37 -26.87 7.66
C TYR A 17 29.50 -28.29 7.06
N GLU A 18 30.64 -29.00 7.23
CA GLU A 18 30.76 -30.39 6.74
C GLU A 18 30.15 -31.44 7.68
N ARG A 19 29.94 -31.08 8.96
CA ARG A 19 29.34 -32.02 9.93
C ARG A 19 27.82 -32.17 9.82
N VAL A 20 27.14 -31.28 9.14
CA VAL A 20 25.67 -31.22 9.10
C VAL A 20 25.07 -32.14 8.04
N ASN A 21 25.86 -32.62 7.07
CA ASN A 21 25.36 -33.39 5.93
C ASN A 21 25.31 -34.92 6.13
N LEU A 22 25.70 -35.46 7.29
CA LEU A 22 25.77 -36.92 7.49
C LEU A 22 24.43 -37.56 7.87
N ASN A 23 23.37 -36.77 8.13
CA ASN A 23 22.06 -37.34 8.58
C ASN A 23 20.89 -37.04 7.63
N GLY A 24 21.10 -36.74 6.36
CA GLY A 24 20.01 -36.64 5.37
C GLY A 24 18.97 -35.53 5.61
N GLY A 25 19.19 -34.66 6.60
CA GLY A 25 18.34 -33.50 6.85
C GLY A 25 18.85 -32.26 6.09
N SER A 26 18.01 -31.57 5.38
CA SER A 26 18.34 -30.29 4.76
C SER A 26 18.91 -29.32 5.81
N HIS A 27 20.03 -28.67 5.47
CA HIS A 27 20.69 -27.69 6.35
C HIS A 27 19.68 -26.63 6.81
N PRO A 28 19.61 -26.26 8.11
CA PRO A 28 18.63 -25.30 8.61
C PRO A 28 18.55 -23.99 7.83
N LEU A 29 19.70 -23.50 7.30
CA LEU A 29 19.75 -22.31 6.44
C LEU A 29 19.14 -22.55 5.06
N LEU A 30 19.28 -23.74 4.47
CA LEU A 30 18.63 -24.09 3.19
C LEU A 30 17.12 -24.15 3.36
N LYS A 31 16.65 -24.79 4.43
CA LYS A 31 15.23 -24.84 4.76
C LYS A 31 14.65 -23.45 4.99
N MET A 32 15.38 -22.59 5.71
CA MET A 32 14.97 -21.20 5.93
C MET A 32 14.95 -20.38 4.63
N GLN A 33 15.86 -20.65 3.67
CA GLN A 33 15.84 -20.04 2.34
C GLN A 33 14.68 -20.54 1.48
N GLU A 34 14.36 -21.84 1.54
CA GLU A 34 13.21 -22.44 0.87
C GLU A 34 11.90 -21.87 1.43
N ASP A 35 11.74 -21.83 2.76
CA ASP A 35 10.57 -21.24 3.43
C ASP A 35 10.40 -19.76 3.09
N LEU A 36 11.50 -19.00 2.95
CA LEU A 36 11.47 -17.59 2.54
C LEU A 36 11.08 -17.45 1.07
N ALA A 37 11.61 -18.30 0.19
CA ALA A 37 11.28 -18.31 -1.22
C ALA A 37 9.79 -18.66 -1.44
N ASP A 38 9.29 -19.67 -0.75
CA ASP A 38 7.88 -20.07 -0.82
C ASP A 38 6.97 -18.95 -0.32
N LYS A 39 7.34 -18.28 0.77
CA LYS A 39 6.59 -17.13 1.28
C LYS A 39 6.56 -15.97 0.28
N LEU A 40 7.69 -15.66 -0.36
CA LEU A 40 7.74 -14.62 -1.40
C LEU A 40 6.91 -14.99 -2.63
N ILE A 41 6.90 -16.26 -3.02
CA ILE A 41 6.07 -16.76 -4.12
C ILE A 41 4.58 -16.64 -3.74
N GLN A 42 4.21 -17.03 -2.52
CA GLN A 42 2.84 -16.92 -2.03
C GLN A 42 2.39 -15.46 -1.96
N GLU A 43 3.20 -14.56 -1.40
CA GLU A 43 2.91 -13.13 -1.36
C GLU A 43 2.76 -12.53 -2.78
N LYS A 44 3.59 -13.00 -3.72
CA LYS A 44 3.48 -12.60 -5.13
C LYS A 44 2.16 -13.09 -5.75
N GLN A 45 1.80 -14.35 -5.55
CA GLN A 45 0.54 -14.92 -6.05
C GLN A 45 -0.68 -14.25 -5.43
N GLU A 46 -0.67 -14.00 -4.12
CA GLU A 46 -1.74 -13.26 -3.43
C GLU A 46 -1.87 -11.82 -3.95
N ARG A 47 -0.75 -11.17 -4.24
CA ARG A 47 -0.72 -9.84 -4.85
C ARG A 47 -1.28 -9.84 -6.28
N GLU A 48 -0.86 -10.80 -7.09
CA GLU A 48 -1.36 -10.95 -8.46
C GLU A 48 -2.84 -11.30 -8.50
N SER A 49 -3.35 -12.09 -7.56
CA SER A 49 -4.78 -12.41 -7.45
C SER A 49 -5.66 -11.20 -7.07
N ARG A 50 -5.06 -10.18 -6.44
CA ARG A 50 -5.76 -8.93 -6.09
C ARG A 50 -5.79 -7.90 -7.22
N LEU A 51 -4.89 -8.04 -8.20
CA LEU A 51 -4.82 -7.11 -9.30
C LEU A 51 -5.87 -7.43 -10.37
N PRO A 52 -6.48 -6.43 -10.99
CA PRO A 52 -7.33 -6.65 -12.15
C PRO A 52 -6.59 -7.44 -13.23
N SER A 53 -7.25 -8.42 -13.84
CA SER A 53 -6.67 -9.28 -14.87
C SER A 53 -6.04 -8.49 -16.02
N GLU A 54 -6.57 -7.29 -16.30
CA GLU A 54 -6.03 -6.35 -17.29
C GLU A 54 -4.60 -5.87 -16.97
N ILE A 55 -4.20 -5.89 -15.69
CA ILE A 55 -2.86 -5.50 -15.25
C ILE A 55 -1.92 -6.71 -15.27
N ILE A 56 -2.43 -7.89 -14.90
CA ILE A 56 -1.66 -9.13 -14.83
C ILE A 56 -1.23 -9.57 -16.23
N ASN A 57 -2.13 -9.48 -17.20
CA ASN A 57 -1.92 -10.00 -18.55
C ASN A 57 -0.97 -9.17 -19.43
N VAL A 58 -0.64 -7.94 -19.03
CA VAL A 58 0.23 -7.07 -19.85
C VAL A 58 1.71 -7.46 -19.77
N PHE A 59 2.14 -8.01 -18.66
CA PHE A 59 3.55 -8.27 -18.40
C PHE A 59 4.11 -9.59 -18.95
N PRO A 60 3.37 -10.71 -18.98
CA PRO A 60 3.86 -11.95 -19.58
C PRO A 60 4.21 -11.79 -21.05
N GLU A 61 3.40 -11.08 -21.82
CA GLU A 61 3.63 -10.91 -23.26
C GLU A 61 4.87 -10.08 -23.63
N VAL A 62 5.28 -9.16 -22.74
CA VAL A 62 6.48 -8.34 -22.93
C VAL A 62 7.77 -9.08 -22.55
N VAL A 63 7.66 -10.14 -21.72
CA VAL A 63 8.82 -10.83 -21.11
C VAL A 63 9.14 -12.18 -21.77
N GLU A 64 8.19 -12.81 -22.47
CA GLU A 64 8.30 -14.23 -22.85
C GLU A 64 9.08 -14.53 -24.13
N MET A 65 9.40 -13.56 -25.00
CA MET A 65 10.22 -13.85 -26.17
C MET A 65 11.71 -13.67 -25.86
N PRO A 66 12.54 -14.71 -26.01
CA PRO A 66 13.99 -14.55 -25.95
C PRO A 66 14.48 -13.52 -26.96
N ASP A 67 15.44 -12.67 -26.59
CA ASP A 67 15.97 -11.61 -27.46
C ASP A 67 16.52 -12.13 -28.80
N VAL A 68 17.01 -13.37 -28.83
CA VAL A 68 17.47 -14.06 -30.06
C VAL A 68 16.37 -14.28 -31.11
N CYS A 69 15.09 -14.21 -30.71
CA CYS A 69 13.94 -14.39 -31.60
C CYS A 69 13.33 -13.06 -32.09
N LYS A 70 13.90 -11.92 -31.67
CA LYS A 70 13.38 -10.59 -31.98
C LYS A 70 14.24 -9.91 -33.02
N GLY A 71 13.60 -9.22 -33.97
CA GLY A 71 14.27 -8.33 -34.87
C GLY A 71 14.76 -7.05 -34.19
N GLU A 72 15.62 -6.30 -34.86
CA GLU A 72 16.24 -5.10 -34.32
C GLU A 72 15.22 -4.01 -33.99
N ALA A 73 14.22 -3.81 -34.84
CA ALA A 73 13.16 -2.82 -34.63
C ALA A 73 12.28 -3.13 -33.40
N LEU A 74 11.99 -4.41 -33.16
CA LEU A 74 11.24 -4.83 -31.98
C LEU A 74 12.06 -4.67 -30.70
N LEU A 75 13.35 -5.01 -30.72
CA LEU A 75 14.25 -4.83 -29.57
C LEU A 75 14.39 -3.35 -29.16
N GLU A 76 14.52 -2.44 -30.14
CA GLU A 76 14.59 -1.01 -29.86
C GLU A 76 13.26 -0.49 -29.26
N LEU A 77 12.13 -0.96 -29.76
CA LEU A 77 10.82 -0.61 -29.24
C LEU A 77 10.68 -1.06 -27.77
N GLU A 78 11.06 -2.31 -27.46
CA GLU A 78 10.96 -2.84 -26.11
C GLU A 78 11.89 -2.10 -25.14
N LYS A 79 13.12 -1.77 -25.55
CA LYS A 79 14.02 -0.93 -24.74
C LYS A 79 13.41 0.41 -24.39
N LYS A 80 12.60 0.99 -25.28
CA LYS A 80 11.94 2.27 -25.07
C LYS A 80 10.73 2.16 -24.13
N TYR A 81 9.85 1.18 -24.37
CA TYR A 81 8.57 1.10 -23.68
C TYR A 81 8.61 0.31 -22.38
N TYR A 82 9.44 -0.73 -22.31
CA TYR A 82 9.49 -1.61 -21.14
C TYR A 82 9.78 -0.89 -19.81
N PRO A 83 10.76 0.03 -19.70
CA PRO A 83 10.98 0.77 -18.47
C PRO A 83 9.78 1.63 -18.07
N VAL A 84 9.09 2.24 -19.04
CA VAL A 84 7.93 3.10 -18.82
C VAL A 84 6.74 2.29 -18.33
N LEU A 85 6.45 1.17 -18.98
CA LEU A 85 5.38 0.23 -18.58
C LEU A 85 5.64 -0.32 -17.18
N LYS A 86 6.88 -0.73 -16.89
CA LYS A 86 7.28 -1.23 -15.58
C LYS A 86 7.11 -0.15 -14.48
N ALA A 87 7.55 1.07 -14.75
CA ALA A 87 7.40 2.18 -13.81
C ALA A 87 5.92 2.52 -13.56
N GLN A 88 5.09 2.50 -14.60
CA GLN A 88 3.66 2.75 -14.47
C GLN A 88 2.96 1.63 -13.70
N ARG A 89 3.35 0.37 -13.89
CA ARG A 89 2.83 -0.75 -13.11
C ARG A 89 3.14 -0.62 -11.63
N ILE A 90 4.37 -0.28 -11.26
CA ILE A 90 4.75 -0.08 -9.84
C ILE A 90 3.88 0.99 -9.20
N LYS A 91 3.59 2.09 -9.91
CA LYS A 91 2.69 3.15 -9.42
C LYS A 91 1.27 2.65 -9.23
N LEU A 92 0.77 1.87 -10.20
CA LEU A 92 -0.57 1.31 -10.18
C LEU A 92 -0.74 0.34 -9.00
N ASP A 93 0.21 -0.57 -8.81
CA ASP A 93 0.23 -1.52 -7.69
C ASP A 93 0.21 -0.78 -6.34
N ALA A 94 1.08 0.21 -6.17
CA ALA A 94 1.15 1.00 -4.94
C ALA A 94 -0.17 1.77 -4.67
N THR A 95 -0.82 2.29 -5.71
CA THR A 95 -2.11 2.99 -5.56
C THR A 95 -3.24 2.00 -5.23
N TYR A 96 -3.21 0.81 -5.81
CA TYR A 96 -4.17 -0.26 -5.50
C TYR A 96 -4.03 -0.73 -4.05
N ASP A 97 -2.81 -0.99 -3.60
CA ASP A 97 -2.51 -1.37 -2.21
C ASP A 97 -3.01 -0.29 -1.23
N LYS A 98 -2.78 0.99 -1.56
CA LYS A 98 -3.29 2.12 -0.78
C LYS A 98 -4.81 2.13 -0.68
N VAL A 99 -5.53 1.91 -1.79
CA VAL A 99 -7.00 1.84 -1.78
C VAL A 99 -7.48 0.69 -0.91
N THR A 100 -6.85 -0.48 -1.02
CA THR A 100 -7.19 -1.67 -0.24
C THR A 100 -6.99 -1.44 1.26
N GLN A 101 -5.85 -0.84 1.66
CA GLN A 101 -5.56 -0.49 3.05
C GLN A 101 -6.56 0.52 3.62
N LEU A 102 -6.89 1.57 2.85
CA LEU A 102 -7.88 2.56 3.25
C LEU A 102 -9.27 1.95 3.41
N GLN A 103 -9.66 1.02 2.55
CA GLN A 103 -10.93 0.30 2.65
C GLN A 103 -10.99 -0.62 3.87
N ALA A 104 -9.90 -1.33 4.16
CA ALA A 104 -9.79 -2.18 5.35
C ALA A 104 -9.88 -1.37 6.65
N ALA A 105 -9.42 -0.11 6.64
CA ALA A 105 -9.43 0.79 7.80
C ALA A 105 -10.65 1.72 7.83
N ILE A 106 -11.74 1.42 7.10
CA ILE A 106 -12.90 2.32 7.01
C ILE A 106 -13.63 2.46 8.35
N GLU A 107 -13.79 1.35 9.09
CA GLU A 107 -14.44 1.34 10.39
C GLU A 107 -13.50 1.91 11.46
N PRO A 108 -13.93 2.96 12.19
CA PRO A 108 -13.13 3.50 13.27
C PRO A 108 -13.19 2.59 14.50
N THR A 109 -12.10 2.54 15.23
CA THR A 109 -12.03 1.92 16.55
C THR A 109 -12.72 2.78 17.59
N ASP A 110 -13.11 2.18 18.74
CA ASP A 110 -13.71 2.93 19.83
C ASP A 110 -12.78 4.01 20.38
N PHE A 111 -11.46 3.79 20.33
CA PHE A 111 -10.47 4.78 20.71
C PHE A 111 -10.50 6.01 19.76
N GLU A 112 -10.55 5.79 18.44
CA GLU A 112 -10.63 6.88 17.47
C GLU A 112 -11.94 7.66 17.59
N ILE A 113 -13.03 6.99 17.92
CA ILE A 113 -14.34 7.63 18.18
C ILE A 113 -14.24 8.55 19.41
N GLN A 114 -13.64 8.07 20.50
CA GLN A 114 -13.48 8.89 21.70
C GLN A 114 -12.53 10.06 21.44
N ASP A 115 -11.40 9.82 20.76
CA ASP A 115 -10.43 10.86 20.42
C ASP A 115 -11.06 11.95 19.54
N GLU A 116 -11.87 11.58 18.55
CA GLU A 116 -12.60 12.53 17.67
C GLU A 116 -13.52 13.45 18.49
N ILE A 117 -14.28 12.89 19.44
CA ILE A 117 -15.17 13.66 20.32
C ILE A 117 -14.35 14.58 21.25
N GLU A 118 -13.22 14.08 21.78
CA GLU A 118 -12.36 14.83 22.68
C GLU A 118 -11.63 15.98 21.99
N GLN A 119 -11.15 15.76 20.79
CA GLN A 119 -10.39 16.76 20.03
C GLN A 119 -11.30 17.84 19.42
N LYS A 120 -12.57 17.52 19.18
CA LYS A 120 -13.50 18.44 18.51
C LYS A 120 -14.77 18.69 19.32
N PRO A 121 -14.67 19.12 20.58
CA PRO A 121 -15.85 19.27 21.46
C PRO A 121 -16.91 20.20 20.88
N TYR A 122 -16.53 21.21 20.12
CA TYR A 122 -17.46 22.14 19.46
C TYR A 122 -18.32 21.49 18.35
N ALA A 123 -17.94 20.33 17.84
CA ALA A 123 -18.69 19.62 16.83
C ALA A 123 -19.72 18.65 17.40
N TYR A 124 -19.58 18.27 18.68
CA TYR A 124 -20.38 17.20 19.30
C TYR A 124 -21.21 17.66 20.47
N PHE A 125 -20.81 18.76 21.14
CA PHE A 125 -21.50 19.25 22.32
C PHE A 125 -22.06 20.65 22.07
N ASP A 126 -23.26 20.87 22.59
CA ASP A 126 -23.74 22.22 22.78
C ASP A 126 -22.96 22.88 23.91
N TYR A 127 -22.76 24.18 23.88
CA TYR A 127 -22.09 24.89 24.96
C TYR A 127 -22.84 26.17 25.30
N GLN A 128 -22.89 26.47 26.58
CA GLN A 128 -23.43 27.72 27.03
C GLN A 128 -22.28 28.71 27.26
N TYR A 129 -22.42 29.89 26.66
CA TYR A 129 -21.30 30.73 26.43
C TYR A 129 -21.62 32.22 26.48
N ASN A 130 -20.74 33.03 27.06
CA ASN A 130 -20.77 34.48 27.01
C ASN A 130 -19.56 35.03 26.27
N ASP A 131 -19.79 35.60 25.08
CA ASP A 131 -18.91 36.50 24.33
C ASP A 131 -17.48 36.03 23.97
N GLY A 132 -17.20 34.75 23.69
CA GLY A 132 -15.91 34.28 23.19
C GLY A 132 -14.83 34.07 24.26
N TYR A 133 -15.08 34.38 25.52
CA TYR A 133 -14.10 34.32 26.60
C TYR A 133 -14.24 33.14 27.55
N GLY A 134 -15.31 32.36 27.40
CA GLY A 134 -15.65 31.30 28.35
C GLY A 134 -16.32 31.83 29.63
N VAL A 135 -16.70 30.90 30.48
CA VAL A 135 -17.29 31.19 31.80
C VAL A 135 -16.19 31.37 32.82
N PHE A 136 -16.26 32.43 33.60
CA PHE A 136 -15.29 32.60 34.69
C PHE A 136 -15.45 31.53 35.77
N PRO A 137 -14.37 31.16 36.49
CA PRO A 137 -14.40 30.10 37.51
C PRO A 137 -15.53 30.28 38.55
N GLU A 138 -15.79 31.51 38.95
CA GLU A 138 -16.83 31.85 39.93
C GLU A 138 -18.25 31.59 39.40
N GLN A 139 -18.44 31.63 38.08
CA GLN A 139 -19.73 31.44 37.41
C GLN A 139 -19.97 29.99 36.99
N ILE A 140 -18.96 29.12 37.02
CA ILE A 140 -19.09 27.73 36.59
C ILE A 140 -20.15 27.00 37.41
N ALA A 141 -20.18 27.24 38.74
CA ALA A 141 -21.20 26.62 39.59
C ALA A 141 -22.62 27.06 39.22
N ASP A 142 -22.81 28.35 38.89
CA ASP A 142 -24.11 28.89 38.47
C ASP A 142 -24.56 28.28 37.14
N VAL A 143 -23.62 28.14 36.20
CA VAL A 143 -23.91 27.49 34.90
C VAL A 143 -24.30 26.05 35.11
N ILE A 144 -23.59 25.30 35.98
CA ILE A 144 -23.91 23.91 36.28
C ILE A 144 -25.29 23.78 36.96
N ASN A 145 -25.60 24.68 37.88
CA ASN A 145 -26.86 24.66 38.60
C ASN A 145 -28.07 25.10 37.72
N ASN A 146 -27.82 25.82 36.64
CA ASN A 146 -28.85 26.30 35.71
C ASN A 146 -28.78 25.59 34.35
N ILE A 147 -28.32 24.33 34.33
CA ILE A 147 -28.34 23.53 33.11
C ILE A 147 -29.79 23.35 32.65
N PRO A 148 -30.07 23.51 31.33
CA PRO A 148 -31.42 23.27 30.79
C PRO A 148 -31.89 21.84 31.06
N GLU A 149 -33.19 21.66 31.23
CA GLU A 149 -33.77 20.34 31.44
C GLU A 149 -33.41 19.40 30.29
N GLY A 150 -32.97 18.18 30.63
CA GLY A 150 -32.51 17.18 29.65
C GLY A 150 -31.03 17.27 29.27
N PHE A 151 -30.36 18.38 29.60
CA PHE A 151 -28.91 18.53 29.34
C PHE A 151 -28.08 18.08 30.54
N ARG A 152 -26.82 17.72 30.27
CA ARG A 152 -25.81 17.38 31.27
C ARG A 152 -24.46 17.99 30.88
N VAL A 153 -23.61 18.25 31.87
CA VAL A 153 -22.24 18.62 31.59
C VAL A 153 -21.49 17.46 30.96
N ALA A 154 -20.97 17.67 29.76
CA ALA A 154 -20.15 16.70 29.02
C ALA A 154 -18.66 16.90 29.30
N LYS A 155 -18.19 18.15 29.28
CA LYS A 155 -16.76 18.48 29.42
C LYS A 155 -16.58 19.94 29.88
N ILE A 156 -15.54 20.20 30.66
CA ILE A 156 -15.09 21.57 30.99
C ILE A 156 -13.67 21.73 30.47
N VAL A 157 -13.46 22.70 29.61
CA VAL A 157 -12.16 22.96 28.96
C VAL A 157 -11.74 24.39 29.27
N LYS A 158 -10.51 24.57 29.76
CA LYS A 158 -9.95 25.90 29.99
C LYS A 158 -9.92 26.69 28.69
N ALA A 159 -10.37 27.94 28.71
CA ALA A 159 -10.28 28.81 27.57
C ALA A 159 -8.81 29.10 27.22
N SER A 160 -8.48 29.14 25.96
CA SER A 160 -7.11 29.39 25.49
C SER A 160 -6.65 30.82 25.77
N ARG A 161 -7.58 31.72 25.97
CA ARG A 161 -7.32 33.13 26.30
C ARG A 161 -8.11 33.51 27.54
N GLY A 162 -7.42 34.01 28.57
CA GLY A 162 -8.04 34.46 29.83
C GLY A 162 -8.12 33.34 30.89
N SER A 163 -8.85 33.63 31.99
CA SER A 163 -9.05 32.74 33.14
C SER A 163 -10.32 31.91 33.07
N GLY A 164 -11.07 32.02 31.97
CA GLY A 164 -12.35 31.33 31.80
C GLY A 164 -12.24 29.85 31.43
N ALA A 165 -13.38 29.17 31.46
CA ALA A 165 -13.54 27.81 30.94
C ALA A 165 -14.78 27.71 30.05
N PHE A 166 -14.72 26.81 29.06
CA PHE A 166 -15.88 26.42 28.27
C PHE A 166 -16.55 25.24 28.95
N VAL A 167 -17.83 25.37 29.25
CA VAL A 167 -18.65 24.30 29.80
C VAL A 167 -19.46 23.73 28.63
N PHE A 168 -19.05 22.54 28.18
CA PHE A 168 -19.76 21.82 27.13
C PHE A 168 -20.87 20.98 27.74
N MET A 169 -22.06 21.09 27.16
CA MET A 169 -23.27 20.38 27.58
C MET A 169 -23.85 19.64 26.40
N THR A 170 -24.60 18.59 26.68
CA THR A 170 -25.31 17.82 25.67
C THR A 170 -26.56 17.16 26.27
N ASP A 171 -27.56 17.01 25.44
CA ASP A 171 -28.78 16.19 25.71
C ASP A 171 -28.60 14.76 25.16
N LYS A 172 -27.60 14.52 24.33
CA LYS A 172 -27.36 13.23 23.67
C LYS A 172 -26.75 12.20 24.63
N THR A 173 -27.13 10.96 24.52
CA THR A 173 -26.50 9.84 25.20
C THR A 173 -25.07 9.63 24.69
N ARG A 174 -24.28 8.82 25.40
CA ARG A 174 -22.94 8.46 24.97
C ARG A 174 -22.95 7.67 23.67
N GLU A 175 -23.93 6.78 23.53
CA GLU A 175 -24.13 5.95 22.36
C GLU A 175 -24.46 6.80 21.12
N GLU A 176 -25.33 7.80 21.24
CA GLU A 176 -25.67 8.73 20.18
C GLU A 176 -24.47 9.57 19.75
N LEU A 177 -23.68 10.06 20.70
CA LEU A 177 -22.43 10.81 20.40
C LEU A 177 -21.42 9.94 19.67
N ASN A 178 -21.24 8.69 20.11
CA ASN A 178 -20.35 7.73 19.49
C ASN A 178 -20.80 7.42 18.04
N GLU A 179 -22.10 7.26 17.82
CA GLU A 179 -22.62 6.99 16.48
C GLU A 179 -22.41 8.19 15.53
N VAL A 180 -22.67 9.41 16.00
CA VAL A 180 -22.41 10.62 15.22
C VAL A 180 -20.90 10.75 14.90
N ALA A 181 -20.04 10.48 15.85
CA ALA A 181 -18.60 10.53 15.63
C ALA A 181 -18.14 9.45 14.65
N ARG A 182 -18.63 8.22 14.80
CA ARG A 182 -18.39 7.12 13.85
C ARG A 182 -18.75 7.52 12.43
N GLN A 183 -19.96 8.05 12.23
CA GLN A 183 -20.42 8.48 10.91
C GLN A 183 -19.58 9.63 10.32
N ASN A 184 -19.14 10.58 11.15
CA ASN A 184 -18.30 11.67 10.70
C ASN A 184 -16.90 11.17 10.28
N ILE A 185 -16.29 10.26 11.04
CA ILE A 185 -15.01 9.64 10.70
C ILE A 185 -15.15 8.84 9.39
N MET A 186 -16.17 7.98 9.29
CA MET A 186 -16.42 7.20 8.07
C MET A 186 -16.67 8.08 6.86
N LYS A 187 -17.43 9.17 6.99
CA LYS A 187 -17.66 10.14 5.91
C LYS A 187 -16.35 10.80 5.46
N SER A 188 -15.45 11.11 6.40
CA SER A 188 -14.13 11.66 6.09
C SER A 188 -13.25 10.63 5.38
N ARG A 189 -13.21 9.39 5.87
CA ARG A 189 -12.46 8.29 5.27
C ARG A 189 -12.96 7.94 3.87
N ASN A 190 -14.27 7.91 3.67
CA ASN A 190 -14.86 7.68 2.34
C ASN A 190 -14.42 8.72 1.32
N LYS A 191 -14.32 10.00 1.68
CA LYS A 191 -13.79 11.03 0.77
C LYS A 191 -12.35 10.75 0.35
N VAL A 192 -11.52 10.27 1.29
CA VAL A 192 -10.12 9.90 1.01
C VAL A 192 -10.05 8.68 0.09
N ILE A 193 -10.89 7.67 0.37
CA ILE A 193 -11.01 6.45 -0.46
C ILE A 193 -11.46 6.81 -1.87
N ASP A 194 -12.47 7.66 -2.02
CA ASP A 194 -12.97 8.09 -3.34
C ASP A 194 -11.90 8.86 -4.13
N THR A 195 -11.09 9.65 -3.45
CA THR A 195 -9.96 10.34 -4.09
C THR A 195 -8.91 9.34 -4.56
N ALA A 196 -8.57 8.37 -3.72
CA ALA A 196 -7.60 7.31 -4.08
C ALA A 196 -8.12 6.41 -5.22
N LYS A 197 -9.43 6.09 -5.24
CA LYS A 197 -10.07 5.36 -6.35
C LYS A 197 -10.03 6.13 -7.67
N LYS A 198 -10.23 7.45 -7.64
CA LYS A 198 -10.09 8.29 -8.84
C LYS A 198 -8.65 8.30 -9.35
N GLU A 199 -7.68 8.37 -8.45
CA GLU A 199 -6.27 8.27 -8.80
C GLU A 199 -5.95 6.92 -9.45
N LEU A 200 -6.45 5.81 -8.88
CA LEU A 200 -6.31 4.47 -9.43
C LEU A 200 -6.91 4.38 -10.85
N ALA A 201 -8.11 4.91 -11.05
CA ALA A 201 -8.76 4.92 -12.36
C ALA A 201 -7.96 5.71 -13.40
N ASN A 202 -7.37 6.86 -13.01
CA ASN A 202 -6.50 7.64 -13.89
C ASN A 202 -5.23 6.88 -14.27
N GLN A 203 -4.62 6.19 -13.32
CA GLN A 203 -3.41 5.40 -13.57
C GLN A 203 -3.70 4.18 -14.45
N LEU A 204 -4.85 3.52 -14.26
CA LEU A 204 -5.34 2.47 -15.17
C LEU A 204 -5.53 3.00 -16.58
N GLY A 205 -6.16 4.17 -16.73
CA GLY A 205 -6.29 4.84 -18.02
C GLY A 205 -4.95 5.10 -18.69
N THR A 206 -3.97 5.63 -17.96
CA THR A 206 -2.61 5.86 -18.45
C THR A 206 -1.94 4.55 -18.88
N MET A 207 -2.08 3.49 -18.08
CA MET A 207 -1.53 2.17 -18.43
C MET A 207 -2.15 1.62 -19.72
N LYS A 208 -3.47 1.68 -19.85
CA LYS A 208 -4.18 1.26 -21.09
C LYS A 208 -3.70 2.02 -22.32
N THR A 209 -3.48 3.34 -22.20
CA THR A 209 -2.95 4.16 -23.30
C THR A 209 -1.54 3.72 -23.69
N LEU A 210 -0.65 3.55 -22.72
CA LEU A 210 0.73 3.10 -22.97
C LEU A 210 0.79 1.71 -23.62
N ILE A 211 -0.08 0.79 -23.20
CA ILE A 211 -0.20 -0.54 -23.82
C ILE A 211 -0.68 -0.42 -25.26
N GLY A 212 -1.73 0.38 -25.49
CA GLY A 212 -2.27 0.59 -26.84
C GLY A 212 -1.23 1.20 -27.79
N GLU A 213 -0.43 2.17 -27.30
CA GLU A 213 0.69 2.73 -28.05
C GLU A 213 1.76 1.67 -28.37
N TYR A 214 2.18 0.91 -27.35
CA TYR A 214 3.17 -0.17 -27.51
C TYR A 214 2.70 -1.21 -28.53
N GLU A 215 1.46 -1.70 -28.42
CA GLU A 215 0.89 -2.68 -29.36
C GLU A 215 0.79 -2.13 -30.78
N GLY A 216 0.41 -0.86 -30.92
CA GLY A 216 0.39 -0.18 -32.21
C GLY A 216 1.77 -0.15 -32.87
N PHE A 217 2.79 0.25 -32.12
CA PHE A 217 4.17 0.29 -32.62
C PHE A 217 4.78 -1.11 -32.81
N LYS A 218 4.40 -2.09 -31.97
CA LYS A 218 4.84 -3.49 -32.11
C LYS A 218 4.47 -4.07 -33.48
N LYS A 219 3.26 -3.81 -33.95
CA LYS A 219 2.84 -4.24 -35.30
C LYS A 219 3.71 -3.65 -36.40
N SER A 220 4.02 -2.35 -36.29
CA SER A 220 4.89 -1.65 -37.25
C SER A 220 6.34 -2.14 -37.21
N ALA A 221 6.86 -2.41 -36.01
CA ALA A 221 8.22 -2.93 -35.81
C ALA A 221 8.36 -4.35 -36.39
N LEU A 222 7.40 -5.23 -36.13
CA LEU A 222 7.38 -6.58 -36.69
C LEU A 222 7.31 -6.55 -38.23
N GLN A 223 6.52 -5.64 -38.79
CA GLN A 223 6.45 -5.48 -40.27
C GLN A 223 7.80 -5.04 -40.84
N ALA A 224 8.48 -4.09 -40.17
CA ALA A 224 9.82 -3.63 -40.59
C ALA A 224 10.86 -4.76 -40.54
N ASP A 225 10.85 -5.55 -39.46
CA ASP A 225 11.74 -6.70 -39.29
C ASP A 225 11.50 -7.77 -40.40
N ILE A 226 10.23 -8.07 -40.72
CA ILE A 226 9.85 -8.99 -41.81
C ILE A 226 10.37 -8.47 -43.17
N GLU A 227 10.19 -7.17 -43.43
CA GLU A 227 10.65 -6.57 -44.70
C GLU A 227 12.18 -6.63 -44.82
N GLN A 228 12.90 -6.40 -43.69
CA GLN A 228 14.35 -6.51 -43.63
C GLN A 228 14.82 -7.94 -43.90
N LEU A 229 14.23 -8.93 -43.26
CA LEU A 229 14.51 -10.35 -43.49
C LEU A 229 14.21 -10.78 -44.93
N THR A 230 13.13 -10.29 -45.49
CA THR A 230 12.75 -10.57 -46.88
C THR A 230 13.79 -10.00 -47.85
N LYS A 231 14.27 -8.76 -47.66
CA LYS A 231 15.34 -8.14 -48.45
C LYS A 231 16.66 -8.93 -48.37
N ILE A 232 17.01 -9.37 -47.17
CA ILE A 232 18.21 -10.20 -46.95
C ILE A 232 18.07 -11.54 -47.69
N SER A 233 16.94 -12.23 -47.53
CA SER A 233 16.65 -13.50 -48.22
C SER A 233 16.72 -13.36 -49.75
N GLN A 234 16.11 -12.31 -50.31
CA GLN A 234 16.17 -12.03 -51.74
C GLN A 234 17.58 -11.73 -52.24
N LYS A 235 18.42 -11.06 -51.41
CA LYS A 235 19.81 -10.80 -51.76
C LYS A 235 20.63 -12.10 -51.81
N TYR A 236 20.40 -13.01 -50.88
CA TYR A 236 21.08 -14.33 -50.93
C TYR A 236 20.57 -15.22 -52.05
N ALA A 237 19.25 -15.22 -52.36
CA ALA A 237 18.68 -15.99 -53.46
C ALA A 237 19.18 -15.52 -54.85
N LYS A 238 19.62 -14.26 -54.98
CA LYS A 238 20.23 -13.73 -56.24
C LYS A 238 21.72 -14.00 -56.33
N ALA A 239 22.37 -14.43 -55.25
CA ALA A 239 23.80 -14.71 -55.19
C ALA A 239 24.15 -16.20 -55.44
N ILE A 240 23.11 -17.03 -55.53
CA ILE A 240 23.15 -18.45 -55.93
C ILE A 240 22.75 -18.57 -57.39
#